data_6c3b3fbda2edf11d4613c6c81688d181
#
_entry.id   6c3b3fbda2edf11d4613c6c81688d181
#
_cell.length_a   1.000
_cell.length_b   1.000
_cell.length_c   1.000
_cell.angle_alpha   90.00
_cell.angle_beta   90.00
_cell.angle_gamma   90.00
#
_symmetry.space_group_name_H-M   'P 1'
#
loop_
_entity.id
_entity.type
_entity.pdbx_description
1 polymer ?
#
loop_
_entity_poly.entity_id
_entity_poly.type
_entity_poly.pdbx_seq_one_letter_code
_entity_poly.pdbx_strand_id
1 'polypeptide(L)'
;MTVTPERSKVLYFTPAYYYTPAAAAVHEDNTDITNLDTDLDGKRIGVCSACTYEFYLDRSLNIPGNYEFVVDNPQIQTYDTDSSAIQDLALGDGVRLDAAMSSLTTLQEAVDSGTPIKIVGAPLYYEPLAAAIDKKAPADPRPLLDEVSKTIKEMHKDGTLTELSNKWYGYDLTKKQGA
;
A
#
# COMPACT_ATOMS: atom_id res chain seq x y z
N MET A 1 -0.81 -5.60 -8.22
CA MET A 1 -1.33 -4.22 -8.42
C MET A 1 -2.65 -4.09 -7.70
N THR A 2 -2.89 -2.94 -7.06
CA THR A 2 -4.18 -2.65 -6.40
C THR A 2 -5.30 -2.56 -7.41
N VAL A 3 -6.41 -3.22 -7.11
CA VAL A 3 -7.62 -3.18 -7.95
C VAL A 3 -8.35 -1.87 -7.69
N THR A 4 -8.49 -1.04 -8.73
CA THR A 4 -9.32 0.18 -8.70
C THR A 4 -10.28 0.20 -9.89
N PRO A 5 -11.43 0.91 -9.80
CA PRO A 5 -12.34 1.08 -10.91
C PRO A 5 -11.67 1.67 -12.16
N GLU A 6 -10.78 2.65 -11.98
CA GLU A 6 -10.09 3.30 -13.09
C GLU A 6 -9.13 2.32 -13.80
N ARG A 7 -8.32 1.59 -13.05
CA ARG A 7 -7.44 0.56 -13.61
C ARG A 7 -8.23 -0.55 -14.27
N SER A 8 -9.41 -0.89 -13.76
CA SER A 8 -10.30 -1.92 -14.32
C SER A 8 -10.90 -1.53 -15.68
N LYS A 9 -10.82 -0.26 -16.09
CA LYS A 9 -11.22 0.15 -17.46
C LYS A 9 -10.27 -0.40 -18.52
N VAL A 10 -8.98 -0.51 -18.22
CA VAL A 10 -7.93 -0.90 -19.16
C VAL A 10 -7.26 -2.24 -18.83
N LEU A 11 -7.43 -2.75 -17.62
CA LEU A 11 -6.84 -4.00 -17.15
C LEU A 11 -7.94 -5.01 -16.77
N TYR A 12 -7.64 -6.29 -17.00
CA TYR A 12 -8.31 -7.42 -16.34
C TYR A 12 -7.57 -7.73 -15.05
N PHE A 13 -8.32 -8.10 -14.01
CA PHE A 13 -7.78 -8.50 -12.71
C PHE A 13 -8.21 -9.91 -12.34
N THR A 14 -7.31 -10.65 -11.73
CA THR A 14 -7.64 -11.89 -11.02
C THR A 14 -8.39 -11.57 -9.71
N PRO A 15 -8.91 -12.56 -8.97
CA PRO A 15 -9.20 -12.37 -7.55
C PRO A 15 -7.97 -11.85 -6.81
N ALA A 16 -8.19 -11.04 -5.76
CA ALA A 16 -7.09 -10.59 -4.92
C ALA A 16 -6.43 -11.80 -4.23
N TYR A 17 -5.10 -11.82 -4.22
CA TYR A 17 -4.35 -12.88 -3.55
C TYR A 17 -3.84 -12.46 -2.17
N TYR A 18 -3.76 -11.15 -1.90
CA TYR A 18 -3.56 -10.61 -0.55
C TYR A 18 -4.06 -9.16 -0.43
N TYR A 19 -4.16 -8.68 0.80
CA TYR A 19 -4.55 -7.31 1.13
C TYR A 19 -3.39 -6.64 1.86
N THR A 20 -2.79 -5.61 1.24
CA THR A 20 -1.69 -4.91 1.88
C THR A 20 -2.19 -3.73 2.71
N PRO A 21 -1.76 -3.60 3.97
CA PRO A 21 -2.09 -2.45 4.80
C PRO A 21 -1.33 -1.21 4.33
N ALA A 22 -2.02 -0.08 4.15
CA ALA A 22 -1.40 1.23 3.96
C ALA A 22 -1.03 1.81 5.31
N ALA A 23 0.21 2.24 5.46
CA ALA A 23 0.74 2.75 6.72
C ALA A 23 1.58 4.02 6.51
N ALA A 24 1.83 4.74 7.60
CA ALA A 24 2.71 5.90 7.63
C ALA A 24 3.93 5.63 8.51
N ALA A 25 5.05 6.23 8.13
CA ALA A 25 6.27 6.25 8.92
C ALA A 25 6.79 7.69 9.06
N VAL A 26 7.53 7.92 10.13
CA VAL A 26 8.25 9.16 10.41
C VAL A 26 9.73 8.83 10.66
N HIS A 27 10.61 9.84 10.69
CA HIS A 27 11.99 9.64 11.13
C HIS A 27 12.01 9.09 12.57
N GLU A 28 12.96 8.26 12.93
CA GLU A 28 13.01 7.61 14.26
C GLU A 28 13.07 8.62 15.41
N ASP A 29 13.71 9.78 15.20
CA ASP A 29 13.81 10.86 16.20
C ASP A 29 12.54 11.72 16.31
N ASN A 30 11.56 11.59 15.37
CA ASN A 30 10.33 12.36 15.45
C ASN A 30 9.54 12.01 16.70
N THR A 31 9.09 13.00 17.46
CA THR A 31 8.27 12.85 18.66
C THR A 31 6.90 13.49 18.55
N ASP A 32 6.66 14.25 17.49
CA ASP A 32 5.49 15.11 17.34
C ASP A 32 4.33 14.43 16.60
N ILE A 33 4.65 13.49 15.71
CA ILE A 33 3.64 12.74 14.93
C ILE A 33 3.43 11.38 15.59
N THR A 34 2.35 11.26 16.34
CA THR A 34 1.97 10.05 17.08
C THR A 34 0.56 9.57 16.76
N ASN A 35 -0.31 10.47 16.30
CA ASN A 35 -1.68 10.20 15.90
C ASN A 35 -1.88 10.64 14.42
N LEU A 36 -2.19 9.70 13.54
CA LEU A 36 -2.36 9.98 12.12
C LEU A 36 -3.58 10.85 11.82
N ASP A 37 -4.60 10.83 12.67
CA ASP A 37 -5.85 11.57 12.48
C ASP A 37 -5.68 13.09 12.74
N THR A 38 -4.66 13.48 13.48
CA THR A 38 -4.48 14.88 13.91
C THR A 38 -3.13 15.48 13.55
N ASP A 39 -2.08 14.67 13.54
CA ASP A 39 -0.71 15.18 13.51
C ASP A 39 -0.12 15.28 12.10
N LEU A 40 -0.81 14.74 11.10
CA LEU A 40 -0.39 14.79 9.69
C LEU A 40 -0.96 16.00 8.92
N ASP A 41 -1.84 16.80 9.52
CA ASP A 41 -2.39 17.99 8.87
C ASP A 41 -1.29 18.99 8.54
N GLY A 42 -1.28 19.44 7.28
CA GLY A 42 -0.29 20.39 6.76
C GLY A 42 1.16 19.85 6.64
N LYS A 43 1.42 18.59 6.97
CA LYS A 43 2.75 17.96 6.92
C LYS A 43 3.17 17.61 5.51
N ARG A 44 4.48 17.60 5.26
CA ARG A 44 5.10 17.14 4.01
C ARG A 44 5.15 15.61 4.03
N ILE A 45 4.34 14.99 3.16
CA ILE A 45 4.20 13.54 3.13
C ILE A 45 4.70 13.02 1.79
N GLY A 46 5.73 12.16 1.84
CA GLY A 46 6.31 11.49 0.68
C GLY A 46 5.51 10.24 0.29
N VAL A 47 5.23 10.09 -1.01
CA VAL A 47 4.51 8.94 -1.57
C VAL A 47 5.01 8.62 -2.97
N CYS A 48 4.79 7.38 -3.44
CA CYS A 48 4.99 7.05 -4.85
C CYS A 48 3.98 7.77 -5.74
N SER A 49 4.42 8.21 -6.93
CA SER A 49 3.55 8.88 -7.91
C SER A 49 2.53 7.91 -8.51
N ALA A 50 1.28 8.35 -8.69
CA ALA A 50 0.16 7.59 -9.23
C ALA A 50 -0.15 6.28 -8.48
N CYS A 51 0.24 6.21 -7.22
CA CYS A 51 -0.10 5.12 -6.32
C CYS A 51 -1.32 5.44 -5.45
N THR A 52 -1.81 4.45 -4.74
CA THR A 52 -2.99 4.60 -3.88
C THR A 52 -2.77 5.49 -2.67
N TYR A 53 -1.52 5.64 -2.22
CA TYR A 53 -1.15 6.53 -1.12
C TYR A 53 -1.30 7.99 -1.52
N GLU A 54 -0.89 8.38 -2.74
CA GLU A 54 -1.14 9.69 -3.30
C GLU A 54 -2.65 9.94 -3.42
N PHE A 55 -3.40 8.95 -3.98
CA PHE A 55 -4.87 9.05 -4.11
C PHE A 55 -5.59 9.10 -2.76
N TYR A 56 -5.03 8.53 -1.72
CA TYR A 56 -5.57 8.68 -0.37
C TYR A 56 -5.37 10.12 0.14
N LEU A 57 -4.18 10.67 -0.01
CA LEU A 57 -3.87 12.02 0.47
C LEU A 57 -4.62 13.10 -0.29
N ASP A 58 -4.84 12.94 -1.60
CA ASP A 58 -5.62 13.88 -2.43
C ASP A 58 -7.13 13.58 -2.40
N ARG A 59 -7.57 12.59 -1.60
CA ARG A 59 -8.96 12.16 -1.42
C ARG A 59 -9.63 11.60 -2.68
N SER A 60 -8.87 11.20 -3.69
CA SER A 60 -9.37 10.56 -4.91
C SER A 60 -9.36 9.02 -4.86
N LEU A 61 -8.84 8.42 -3.78
CA LEU A 61 -8.79 6.98 -3.63
C LEU A 61 -10.20 6.37 -3.74
N ASN A 62 -10.31 5.38 -4.62
CA ASN A 62 -11.53 4.60 -4.81
C ASN A 62 -11.17 3.11 -4.89
N ILE A 63 -11.28 2.42 -3.77
CA ILE A 63 -11.05 0.98 -3.63
C ILE A 63 -12.18 0.33 -2.81
N PRO A 64 -12.41 -0.97 -2.98
CA PRO A 64 -13.41 -1.68 -2.15
C PRO A 64 -12.96 -1.76 -0.68
N GLY A 65 -13.80 -1.35 0.23
CA GLY A 65 -13.56 -1.46 1.68
C GLY A 65 -14.08 -0.26 2.44
N ASN A 66 -13.97 -0.32 3.76
CA ASN A 66 -14.27 0.80 4.64
C ASN A 66 -12.94 1.48 4.98
N TYR A 67 -12.84 2.76 4.73
CA TYR A 67 -11.73 3.62 5.12
C TYR A 67 -12.22 5.06 5.21
N GLU A 68 -11.53 5.85 6.01
CA GLU A 68 -11.78 7.27 6.17
C GLU A 68 -10.56 8.06 5.73
N PHE A 69 -10.77 9.24 5.18
CA PHE A 69 -9.71 10.18 4.86
C PHE A 69 -9.44 11.03 6.10
N VAL A 70 -8.50 10.60 6.91
CA VAL A 70 -8.20 11.25 8.21
C VAL A 70 -7.16 12.37 8.11
N VAL A 71 -6.39 12.41 7.01
CA VAL A 71 -5.37 13.43 6.80
C VAL A 71 -5.97 14.63 6.08
N ASP A 72 -5.86 15.81 6.66
CA ASP A 72 -6.30 17.07 6.08
C ASP A 72 -5.13 17.94 5.59
N ASN A 73 -5.33 18.58 4.43
CA ASN A 73 -4.39 19.53 3.82
C ASN A 73 -2.90 19.07 3.76
N PRO A 74 -2.59 17.81 3.42
CA PRO A 74 -1.20 17.36 3.35
C PRO A 74 -0.44 18.10 2.24
N GLN A 75 0.85 18.35 2.47
CA GLN A 75 1.77 18.78 1.42
C GLN A 75 2.37 17.53 0.76
N ILE A 76 1.71 17.05 -0.30
CA ILE A 76 2.07 15.80 -0.98
C ILE A 76 3.35 16.00 -1.79
N GLN A 77 4.37 15.15 -1.54
CA GLN A 77 5.58 15.07 -2.34
C GLN A 77 5.66 13.71 -3.01
N THR A 78 5.64 13.72 -4.35
CA THR A 78 5.62 12.48 -5.15
C THR A 78 7.02 12.08 -5.58
N TYR A 79 7.28 10.78 -5.57
CA TYR A 79 8.52 10.12 -5.93
C TYR A 79 8.27 9.02 -6.96
N ASP A 80 9.29 8.64 -7.72
CA ASP A 80 9.18 7.53 -8.66
C ASP A 80 8.99 6.18 -7.97
N THR A 81 9.49 6.04 -6.74
CA THR A 81 9.40 4.81 -5.94
C THR A 81 9.17 5.10 -4.46
N ASP A 82 8.56 4.15 -3.73
CA ASP A 82 8.45 4.20 -2.27
C ASP A 82 9.83 4.30 -1.61
N SER A 83 10.82 3.55 -2.11
CA SER A 83 12.18 3.58 -1.57
C SER A 83 12.80 4.97 -1.63
N SER A 84 12.53 5.75 -2.66
CA SER A 84 13.04 7.13 -2.77
C SER A 84 12.40 8.05 -1.73
N ALA A 85 11.09 7.92 -1.48
CA ALA A 85 10.42 8.66 -0.42
C ALA A 85 10.96 8.28 0.98
N ILE A 86 11.17 6.99 1.21
CA ILE A 86 11.73 6.48 2.48
C ILE A 86 13.16 6.99 2.69
N GLN A 87 13.99 7.03 1.64
CA GLN A 87 15.35 7.55 1.72
C GLN A 87 15.37 9.06 2.07
N ASP A 88 14.47 9.85 1.50
CA ASP A 88 14.36 11.27 1.83
C ASP A 88 13.83 11.50 3.25
N LEU A 89 12.92 10.66 3.75
CA LEU A 89 12.47 10.68 5.15
C LEU A 89 13.62 10.35 6.11
N ALA A 90 14.47 9.40 5.74
CA ALA A 90 15.62 8.94 6.54
C ALA A 90 16.75 9.97 6.68
N LEU A 91 16.73 11.10 5.94
CA LEU A 91 17.74 12.15 6.05
C LEU A 91 17.68 12.94 7.37
N GLY A 92 16.59 12.84 8.11
CA GLY A 92 16.38 13.48 9.40
C GLY A 92 14.98 14.01 9.58
N ASP A 93 14.56 14.16 10.84
CA ASP A 93 13.24 14.67 11.19
C ASP A 93 13.00 16.07 10.62
N GLY A 94 11.96 16.21 9.80
CA GLY A 94 11.60 17.48 9.17
C GLY A 94 12.63 18.04 8.17
N VAL A 95 13.67 17.29 7.75
CA VAL A 95 14.68 17.79 6.79
C VAL A 95 14.07 17.95 5.41
N ARG A 96 13.53 16.89 4.81
CA ARG A 96 12.81 16.94 3.54
C ARG A 96 11.34 16.60 3.69
N LEU A 97 11.04 15.57 4.44
CA LEU A 97 9.72 15.07 4.73
C LEU A 97 9.46 15.07 6.23
N ASP A 98 8.20 15.14 6.59
CA ASP A 98 7.74 14.98 7.96
C ASP A 98 7.23 13.53 8.16
N ALA A 99 6.67 12.92 7.08
CA ALA A 99 6.24 11.53 7.06
C ALA A 99 6.37 10.94 5.64
N ALA A 100 6.29 9.63 5.54
CA ALA A 100 6.10 8.91 4.27
C ALA A 100 4.98 7.89 4.42
N MET A 101 4.20 7.67 3.35
CA MET A 101 3.20 6.61 3.30
C MET A 101 3.58 5.56 2.27
N SER A 102 3.44 4.31 2.64
CA SER A 102 3.67 3.15 1.78
C SER A 102 2.93 1.93 2.33
N SER A 103 3.16 0.73 1.74
CA SER A 103 2.69 -0.49 2.35
C SER A 103 3.39 -0.75 3.68
N LEU A 104 2.64 -1.26 4.66
CA LEU A 104 3.21 -1.65 5.96
C LEU A 104 4.42 -2.60 5.78
N THR A 105 4.33 -3.53 4.83
CA THR A 105 5.40 -4.48 4.55
C THR A 105 6.68 -3.81 4.04
N THR A 106 6.55 -2.81 3.17
CA THR A 106 7.70 -2.04 2.65
C THR A 106 8.34 -1.19 3.76
N LEU A 107 7.52 -0.53 4.58
CA LEU A 107 8.02 0.26 5.71
C LEU A 107 8.70 -0.63 6.75
N GLN A 108 8.12 -1.80 7.06
CA GLN A 108 8.72 -2.74 8.01
C GLN A 108 10.06 -3.28 7.51
N GLU A 109 10.16 -3.62 6.21
CA GLU A 109 11.42 -4.04 5.60
C GLU A 109 12.50 -2.95 5.70
N ALA A 110 12.13 -1.68 5.52
CA ALA A 110 13.05 -0.56 5.69
C ALA A 110 13.52 -0.44 7.15
N VAL A 111 12.61 -0.54 8.13
CA VAL A 111 12.95 -0.56 9.57
C VAL A 111 13.86 -1.72 9.90
N ASP A 112 13.53 -2.94 9.46
CA ASP A 112 14.30 -4.16 9.72
C ASP A 112 15.70 -4.11 9.09
N SER A 113 15.85 -3.36 8.00
CA SER A 113 17.14 -3.11 7.32
C SER A 113 17.97 -1.99 7.99
N GLY A 114 17.49 -1.40 9.08
CA GLY A 114 18.19 -0.37 9.83
C GLY A 114 18.04 1.05 9.27
N THR A 115 17.04 1.30 8.41
CA THR A 115 16.70 2.66 7.98
C THR A 115 16.15 3.43 9.20
N PRO A 116 16.62 4.68 9.49
CA PRO A 116 16.25 5.42 10.70
C PRO A 116 14.83 6.01 10.61
N ILE A 117 13.84 5.13 10.48
CA ILE A 117 12.42 5.47 10.47
C ILE A 117 11.65 4.58 11.45
N LYS A 118 10.48 5.02 11.85
CA LYS A 118 9.53 4.21 12.63
C LYS A 118 8.13 4.34 12.07
N ILE A 119 7.37 3.24 12.12
CA ILE A 119 5.97 3.18 11.72
C ILE A 119 5.13 3.80 12.84
N VAL A 120 4.15 4.62 12.47
CA VAL A 120 3.25 5.30 13.41
C VAL A 120 1.79 4.95 13.11
N GLY A 121 1.00 4.81 14.18
CA GLY A 121 -0.43 4.55 14.11
C GLY A 121 -0.80 3.14 13.60
N ALA A 122 -2.10 2.95 13.39
CA ALA A 122 -2.65 1.76 12.76
C ALA A 122 -2.71 1.93 11.23
N PRO A 123 -2.84 0.85 10.46
CA PRO A 123 -3.08 0.94 9.02
C PRO A 123 -4.30 1.79 8.69
N LEU A 124 -4.16 2.69 7.71
CA LEU A 124 -5.21 3.61 7.28
C LEU A 124 -6.28 2.91 6.43
N TYR A 125 -5.87 1.97 5.61
CA TYR A 125 -6.75 1.13 4.78
C TYR A 125 -6.02 -0.13 4.31
N TYR A 126 -6.78 -1.03 3.68
CA TYR A 126 -6.24 -2.29 3.14
C TYR A 126 -6.52 -2.37 1.64
N GLU A 127 -5.49 -2.58 0.85
CA GLU A 127 -5.54 -2.64 -0.61
C GLU A 127 -5.68 -4.07 -1.12
N PRO A 128 -6.69 -4.38 -1.95
CA PRO A 128 -6.74 -5.68 -2.63
C PRO A 128 -5.68 -5.73 -3.73
N LEU A 129 -4.71 -6.64 -3.62
CA LEU A 129 -3.67 -6.86 -4.62
C LEU A 129 -4.03 -8.05 -5.50
N ALA A 130 -4.05 -7.82 -6.82
CA ALA A 130 -4.35 -8.83 -7.83
C ALA A 130 -3.33 -8.82 -8.96
N ALA A 131 -3.19 -9.93 -9.66
CA ALA A 131 -2.49 -9.96 -10.94
C ALA A 131 -3.32 -9.22 -11.98
N ALA A 132 -2.66 -8.41 -12.81
CA ALA A 132 -3.29 -7.56 -13.79
C ALA A 132 -2.76 -7.90 -15.20
N ILE A 133 -3.66 -7.92 -16.18
CA ILE A 133 -3.33 -8.19 -17.58
C ILE A 133 -3.95 -7.09 -18.44
N ASP A 134 -3.17 -6.52 -19.36
CA ASP A 134 -3.65 -5.48 -20.28
C ASP A 134 -4.76 -6.03 -21.18
N LYS A 135 -5.89 -5.34 -21.26
CA LYS A 135 -7.00 -5.66 -22.18
C LYS A 135 -6.62 -5.55 -23.63
N LYS A 136 -5.57 -4.76 -23.94
CA LYS A 136 -5.02 -4.57 -25.29
C LYS A 136 -3.80 -5.45 -25.58
N ALA A 137 -3.54 -6.48 -24.77
CA ALA A 137 -2.46 -7.43 -25.04
C ALA A 137 -2.58 -8.00 -26.46
N PRO A 138 -1.45 -8.22 -27.19
CA PRO A 138 -1.48 -8.71 -28.57
C PRO A 138 -2.17 -10.07 -28.75
N ALA A 139 -2.07 -10.95 -27.76
CA ALA A 139 -2.81 -12.20 -27.69
C ALA A 139 -4.01 -12.04 -26.76
N ASP A 140 -5.07 -12.81 -26.99
CA ASP A 140 -6.25 -12.80 -26.08
C ASP A 140 -5.82 -13.15 -24.65
N PRO A 141 -5.94 -12.22 -23.69
CA PRO A 141 -5.45 -12.43 -22.34
C PRO A 141 -6.38 -13.30 -21.47
N ARG A 142 -7.60 -13.56 -21.92
CA ARG A 142 -8.65 -14.24 -21.12
C ARG A 142 -8.28 -15.66 -20.69
N PRO A 143 -7.72 -16.52 -21.54
CA PRO A 143 -7.31 -17.86 -21.12
C PRO A 143 -6.26 -17.85 -20.00
N LEU A 144 -5.28 -16.95 -20.07
CA LEU A 144 -4.29 -16.77 -18.99
C LEU A 144 -4.95 -16.22 -17.72
N LEU A 145 -5.82 -15.23 -17.86
CA LEU A 145 -6.57 -14.67 -16.72
C LEU A 145 -7.37 -15.74 -16.00
N ASP A 146 -8.06 -16.61 -16.75
CA ASP A 146 -8.92 -17.68 -16.20
C ASP A 146 -8.08 -18.72 -15.43
N GLU A 147 -6.96 -19.18 -16.00
CA GLU A 147 -6.07 -20.14 -15.34
C GLU A 147 -5.40 -19.56 -14.10
N VAL A 148 -4.88 -18.34 -14.16
CA VAL A 148 -4.30 -17.68 -12.97
C VAL A 148 -5.37 -17.45 -11.91
N SER A 149 -6.57 -17.02 -12.31
CA SER A 149 -7.69 -16.81 -11.37
C SER A 149 -8.12 -18.10 -10.68
N LYS A 150 -8.16 -19.21 -11.42
CA LYS A 150 -8.46 -20.53 -10.90
C LYS A 150 -7.41 -20.96 -9.88
N THR A 151 -6.13 -20.86 -10.24
CA THR A 151 -5.01 -21.20 -9.35
C THR A 151 -5.04 -20.37 -8.06
N ILE A 152 -5.26 -19.05 -8.13
CA ILE A 152 -5.38 -18.19 -6.93
C ILE A 152 -6.53 -18.65 -6.04
N LYS A 153 -7.69 -18.99 -6.62
CA LYS A 153 -8.83 -19.51 -5.85
C LYS A 153 -8.53 -20.86 -5.17
N GLU A 154 -7.82 -21.75 -5.85
CA GLU A 154 -7.37 -23.02 -5.29
C GLU A 154 -6.37 -22.79 -4.13
N MET A 155 -5.40 -21.90 -4.30
CA MET A 155 -4.43 -21.53 -3.27
C MET A 155 -5.07 -20.85 -2.05
N HIS A 156 -6.15 -20.10 -2.23
CA HIS A 156 -6.96 -19.61 -1.10
C HIS A 156 -7.65 -20.75 -0.37
N LYS A 157 -8.22 -21.70 -1.12
CA LYS A 157 -9.03 -22.80 -0.57
C LYS A 157 -8.18 -23.81 0.20
N ASP A 158 -7.00 -24.15 -0.31
CA ASP A 158 -6.10 -25.15 0.29
C ASP A 158 -5.17 -24.57 1.36
N GLY A 159 -5.18 -23.25 1.56
CA GLY A 159 -4.40 -22.56 2.58
C GLY A 159 -2.98 -22.16 2.14
N THR A 160 -2.58 -22.46 0.91
CA THR A 160 -1.23 -22.16 0.40
C THR A 160 -0.89 -20.67 0.53
N LEU A 161 -1.84 -19.77 0.18
CA LEU A 161 -1.60 -18.32 0.31
C LEU A 161 -1.45 -17.89 1.77
N THR A 162 -2.24 -18.45 2.68
CA THR A 162 -2.11 -18.17 4.13
C THR A 162 -0.76 -18.64 4.66
N GLU A 163 -0.30 -19.84 4.26
CA GLU A 163 1.02 -20.35 4.64
C GLU A 163 2.14 -19.44 4.13
N LEU A 164 2.10 -19.05 2.86
CA LEU A 164 3.07 -18.13 2.27
C LEU A 164 3.06 -16.76 2.96
N SER A 165 1.88 -16.20 3.25
CA SER A 165 1.75 -14.94 3.96
C SER A 165 2.40 -15.00 5.35
N ASN A 166 2.08 -16.00 6.14
CA ASN A 166 2.66 -16.19 7.46
C ASN A 166 4.18 -16.41 7.40
N LYS A 167 4.66 -17.16 6.40
CA LYS A 167 6.10 -17.42 6.21
C LYS A 167 6.90 -16.15 5.92
N TRP A 168 6.39 -15.27 5.07
CA TRP A 168 7.13 -14.13 4.56
C TRP A 168 6.87 -12.82 5.31
N TYR A 169 5.66 -12.65 5.86
CA TYR A 169 5.24 -11.43 6.54
C TYR A 169 4.99 -11.61 8.05
N GLY A 170 4.96 -12.87 8.54
CA GLY A 170 4.69 -13.17 9.95
C GLY A 170 3.20 -13.11 10.33
N TYR A 171 2.30 -12.77 9.41
CA TYR A 171 0.85 -12.70 9.62
C TYR A 171 0.05 -12.92 8.33
N ASP A 172 -1.24 -13.26 8.48
CA ASP A 172 -2.12 -13.60 7.35
C ASP A 172 -2.70 -12.35 6.69
N LEU A 173 -2.15 -11.96 5.54
CA LEU A 173 -2.64 -10.88 4.66
C LEU A 173 -3.64 -11.35 3.61
N THR A 174 -4.01 -12.64 3.57
CA THR A 174 -4.90 -13.18 2.53
C THR A 174 -6.37 -12.92 2.79
N LYS A 175 -6.71 -12.50 4.00
CA LYS A 175 -8.07 -12.17 4.42
C LYS A 175 -8.29 -10.67 4.40
N LYS A 176 -9.46 -10.27 3.91
CA LYS A 176 -9.89 -8.89 3.99
C LYS A 176 -10.02 -8.48 5.47
N GLN A 177 -9.25 -7.49 5.89
CA GLN A 177 -9.34 -6.92 7.24
C GLN A 177 -10.49 -5.93 7.30
N GLY A 178 -11.21 -5.88 8.44
CA GLY A 178 -12.30 -4.91 8.64
C GLY A 178 -13.62 -5.26 7.96
N ALA A 179 -13.85 -6.55 7.64
CA ALA A 179 -15.17 -7.05 7.20
C ALA A 179 -15.96 -7.62 8.38
#